data_b2c141006e272ec36d31f43ec422968a
#
_entry.id   b2c141006e272ec36d31f43ec422968a
#
_cell.length_a   1.000
_cell.length_b   1.000
_cell.length_c   1.000
_cell.angle_alpha   90.00
_cell.angle_beta   90.00
_cell.angle_gamma   90.00
#
_symmetry.space_group_name_H-M   'P 1'
#
loop_
_entity.id
_entity.type
_entity.pdbx_description
1 polymer ?
#
loop_
_entity_poly.entity_id
_entity_poly.type
_entity_poly.pdbx_seq_one_letter_code
_entity_poly.pdbx_strand_id
1 'polypeptide(L)'
;RFLLGVAEAGFYPGVILYLTYWFPASRRAGVIALFMTAVGVSSVIGAPLSGAILQFADGLLSLRGWQWLFLLEGLPSVLTGFAFLILLPDRPADAKWLSPAEASAVTADIQMEDRRRSQVTLVSASHAFTSLRIWIFALSFMSGTIAIYAVSFWIPTIVQSLGIPPGDYFRVGLLSMIPWTVM
;
A
#
# COMPACT_ATOMS: atom_id res chain seq x y z
N ARG A 1 15.97 3.77 -8.65
CA ARG A 1 15.28 2.62 -8.02
C ARG A 1 15.64 2.49 -6.54
N PHE A 2 16.93 2.54 -6.17
CA PHE A 2 17.34 2.43 -4.76
C PHE A 2 16.74 3.54 -3.88
N LEU A 3 16.85 4.80 -4.28
CA LEU A 3 16.27 5.93 -3.54
C LEU A 3 14.75 5.83 -3.42
N LEU A 4 14.06 5.36 -4.45
CA LEU A 4 12.63 5.09 -4.41
C LEU A 4 12.30 4.04 -3.34
N GLY A 5 13.03 2.92 -3.35
CA GLY A 5 12.85 1.86 -2.34
C GLY A 5 13.10 2.34 -0.91
N VAL A 6 14.08 3.22 -0.69
CA VAL A 6 14.33 3.84 0.62
C VAL A 6 13.15 4.72 1.05
N ALA A 7 12.58 5.51 0.12
CA ALA A 7 11.43 6.35 0.41
C ALA A 7 10.15 5.54 0.69
N GLU A 8 9.96 4.41 0.02
CA GLU A 8 8.79 3.53 0.19
C GLU A 8 8.89 2.62 1.42
N ALA A 9 10.11 2.27 1.86
CA ALA A 9 10.33 1.27 2.91
C ALA A 9 9.61 1.57 4.24
N GLY A 10 9.45 2.86 4.57
CA GLY A 10 8.77 3.32 5.78
C GLY A 10 7.24 3.34 5.69
N PHE A 11 6.66 3.28 4.50
CA PHE A 11 5.22 3.52 4.32
C PHE A 11 4.37 2.43 5.00
N TYR A 12 4.54 1.18 4.62
CA TYR A 12 3.73 0.10 5.18
C TYR A 12 3.92 -0.10 6.69
N PRO A 13 5.15 -0.16 7.22
CA PRO A 13 5.36 -0.19 8.67
C PRO A 13 4.77 1.03 9.39
N GLY A 14 4.85 2.22 8.78
CA GLY A 14 4.27 3.45 9.31
C GLY A 14 2.74 3.38 9.40
N VAL A 15 2.07 2.86 8.36
CA VAL A 15 0.62 2.63 8.38
C VAL A 15 0.24 1.65 9.48
N ILE A 16 0.95 0.52 9.60
CA ILE A 16 0.68 -0.46 10.67
C ILE A 16 0.86 0.17 12.05
N LEU A 17 1.92 0.93 12.26
CA LEU A 17 2.16 1.66 13.51
C LEU A 17 1.02 2.66 13.79
N TYR A 18 0.64 3.47 12.81
CA TYR A 18 -0.46 4.42 12.92
C TYR A 18 -1.77 3.72 13.33
N LEU A 19 -2.09 2.59 12.70
CA LEU A 19 -3.28 1.80 13.05
C LEU A 19 -3.21 1.25 14.48
N THR A 20 -2.03 1.08 15.07
CA THR A 20 -1.92 0.70 16.49
C THR A 20 -2.37 1.79 17.45
N TYR A 21 -2.28 3.05 17.06
CA TYR A 21 -2.73 4.18 17.87
C TYR A 21 -4.25 4.40 17.80
N TRP A 22 -4.93 3.82 16.80
CA TRP A 22 -6.35 4.04 16.55
C TRP A 22 -7.22 2.82 16.82
N PHE A 23 -6.66 1.62 16.70
CA PHE A 23 -7.44 0.38 16.79
C PHE A 23 -6.82 -0.62 17.75
N PRO A 24 -7.62 -1.19 18.68
CA PRO A 24 -7.18 -2.31 19.51
C PRO A 24 -6.88 -3.54 18.63
N ALA A 25 -6.03 -4.46 19.11
CA ALA A 25 -5.57 -5.63 18.36
C ALA A 25 -6.73 -6.51 17.85
N SER A 26 -7.81 -6.58 18.61
CA SER A 26 -9.01 -7.35 18.23
C SER A 26 -9.67 -6.87 16.94
N ARG A 27 -9.56 -5.58 16.60
CA ARG A 27 -10.12 -4.96 15.38
C ARG A 27 -9.08 -4.69 14.31
N ARG A 28 -7.81 -4.59 14.68
CA ARG A 28 -6.70 -4.19 13.79
C ARG A 28 -6.55 -5.09 12.58
N ALA A 29 -6.71 -6.41 12.76
CA ALA A 29 -6.60 -7.36 11.64
C ALA A 29 -7.63 -7.07 10.53
N GLY A 30 -8.88 -6.76 10.88
CA GLY A 30 -9.91 -6.39 9.92
C GLY A 30 -9.61 -5.08 9.19
N VAL A 31 -9.09 -4.07 9.91
CA VAL A 31 -8.73 -2.78 9.30
C VAL A 31 -7.52 -2.93 8.36
N ILE A 32 -6.53 -3.75 8.73
CA ILE A 32 -5.38 -4.06 7.87
C ILE A 32 -5.86 -4.82 6.63
N ALA A 33 -6.76 -5.79 6.78
CA ALA A 33 -7.33 -6.51 5.64
C ALA A 33 -8.05 -5.55 4.68
N LEU A 34 -8.86 -4.62 5.21
CA LEU A 34 -9.51 -3.58 4.41
C LEU A 34 -8.49 -2.69 3.71
N PHE A 35 -7.43 -2.27 4.40
CA PHE A 35 -6.34 -1.51 3.79
C PHE A 35 -5.65 -2.29 2.66
N MET A 36 -5.45 -3.60 2.83
CA MET A 36 -4.85 -4.46 1.81
C MET A 36 -5.72 -4.60 0.55
N THR A 37 -7.05 -4.49 0.65
CA THR A 37 -7.92 -4.51 -0.55
C THR A 37 -7.62 -3.37 -1.50
N ALA A 38 -7.08 -2.24 -1.00
CA ALA A 38 -6.68 -1.12 -1.83
C ALA A 38 -5.62 -1.50 -2.88
N VAL A 39 -4.77 -2.50 -2.60
CA VAL A 39 -3.76 -3.00 -3.55
C VAL A 39 -4.43 -3.62 -4.78
N GLY A 40 -5.43 -4.48 -4.58
CA GLY A 40 -6.20 -5.07 -5.68
C GLY A 40 -6.98 -4.02 -6.45
N VAL A 41 -7.72 -3.16 -5.73
CA VAL A 41 -8.52 -2.09 -6.34
C VAL A 41 -7.66 -1.13 -7.15
N SER A 42 -6.50 -0.72 -6.61
CA SER A 42 -5.59 0.18 -7.33
C SER A 42 -5.02 -0.46 -8.60
N SER A 43 -4.76 -1.77 -8.60
CA SER A 43 -4.29 -2.49 -9.78
C SER A 43 -5.36 -2.65 -10.86
N VAL A 44 -6.61 -2.91 -10.45
CA VAL A 44 -7.77 -2.99 -11.37
C VAL A 44 -8.03 -1.65 -12.07
N ILE A 45 -7.93 -0.55 -11.35
CA ILE A 45 -8.14 0.79 -11.90
C ILE A 45 -6.87 1.29 -12.60
N GLY A 46 -5.72 1.10 -12.00
CA GLY A 46 -4.44 1.63 -12.45
C GLY A 46 -4.02 1.08 -13.80
N ALA A 47 -4.13 -0.24 -14.03
CA ALA A 47 -3.66 -0.83 -15.27
C ALA A 47 -4.37 -0.27 -16.53
N PRO A 48 -5.71 -0.16 -16.59
CA PRO A 48 -6.38 0.50 -17.70
C PRO A 48 -6.09 2.01 -17.78
N LEU A 49 -6.01 2.69 -16.64
CA LEU A 49 -5.71 4.12 -16.58
C LEU A 49 -4.30 4.41 -17.13
N SER A 50 -3.31 3.68 -16.68
CA SER A 50 -1.93 3.80 -17.18
C SER A 50 -1.85 3.50 -18.69
N GLY A 51 -2.57 2.47 -19.16
CA GLY A 51 -2.67 2.15 -20.57
C GLY A 51 -3.31 3.28 -21.39
N ALA A 52 -4.39 3.88 -20.88
CA ALA A 52 -5.06 5.02 -21.49
C ALA A 52 -4.12 6.25 -21.57
N ILE A 53 -3.44 6.57 -20.47
CA ILE A 53 -2.49 7.69 -20.45
C ILE A 53 -1.38 7.48 -21.46
N LEU A 54 -0.77 6.30 -21.49
CA LEU A 54 0.32 5.99 -22.44
C LEU A 54 -0.13 6.10 -23.90
N GLN A 55 -1.37 5.76 -24.20
CA GLN A 55 -1.90 5.76 -25.58
C GLN A 55 -2.42 7.11 -26.01
N PHE A 56 -3.20 7.78 -25.16
CA PHE A 56 -3.95 8.98 -25.55
C PHE A 56 -3.27 10.29 -25.17
N ALA A 57 -2.35 10.28 -24.20
CA ALA A 57 -1.63 11.48 -23.79
C ALA A 57 -0.25 11.63 -24.44
N ASP A 58 0.17 10.66 -25.27
CA ASP A 58 1.46 10.74 -25.96
C ASP A 58 1.48 11.90 -26.96
N GLY A 59 2.51 12.74 -26.89
CA GLY A 59 2.65 13.94 -27.72
C GLY A 59 1.89 15.18 -27.24
N LEU A 60 0.98 15.08 -26.27
CA LEU A 60 0.30 16.24 -25.70
C LEU A 60 1.32 17.17 -25.02
N LEU A 61 1.26 18.48 -25.32
CA LEU A 61 2.19 19.49 -24.81
C LEU A 61 3.68 19.12 -25.02
N SER A 62 3.99 18.42 -26.09
CA SER A 62 5.34 17.92 -26.41
C SER A 62 5.92 16.94 -25.37
N LEU A 63 5.09 16.40 -24.48
CA LEU A 63 5.47 15.38 -23.52
C LEU A 63 5.14 13.98 -24.06
N ARG A 64 5.98 13.01 -23.73
CA ARG A 64 5.75 11.61 -24.05
C ARG A 64 4.74 11.00 -23.08
N GLY A 65 4.01 9.98 -23.50
CA GLY A 65 2.99 9.32 -22.69
C GLY A 65 3.48 8.86 -21.30
N TRP A 66 4.71 8.36 -21.18
CA TRP A 66 5.30 7.99 -19.90
C TRP A 66 5.53 9.18 -18.94
N GLN A 67 5.77 10.38 -19.46
CA GLN A 67 5.92 11.59 -18.64
C GLN A 67 4.57 12.01 -18.07
N TRP A 68 3.51 11.91 -18.88
CA TRP A 68 2.15 12.13 -18.43
C TRP A 68 1.74 11.12 -17.36
N LEU A 69 2.13 9.86 -17.50
CA LEU A 69 1.87 8.83 -16.51
C LEU A 69 2.43 9.22 -15.14
N PHE A 70 3.70 9.64 -15.08
CA PHE A 70 4.30 10.09 -13.82
C PHE A 70 3.65 11.36 -13.26
N LEU A 71 3.25 12.28 -14.12
CA LEU A 71 2.56 13.51 -13.68
C LEU A 71 1.16 13.20 -13.14
N LEU A 72 0.36 12.44 -13.88
CA LEU A 72 -1.04 12.19 -13.52
C LEU A 72 -1.22 11.19 -12.38
N GLU A 73 -0.33 10.23 -12.23
CA GLU A 73 -0.37 9.26 -11.13
C GLU A 73 0.47 9.70 -9.92
N GLY A 74 1.58 10.39 -10.15
CA GLY A 74 2.47 10.86 -9.09
C GLY A 74 1.95 12.10 -8.37
N LEU A 75 1.41 13.08 -9.10
CA LEU A 75 0.93 14.32 -8.50
C LEU A 75 -0.18 14.12 -7.45
N PRO A 76 -1.22 13.31 -7.69
CA PRO A 76 -2.22 12.99 -6.66
C PRO A 76 -1.60 12.36 -5.41
N SER A 77 -0.60 11.49 -5.57
CA SER A 77 0.09 10.86 -4.43
C SER A 77 0.85 11.87 -3.59
N VAL A 78 1.53 12.82 -4.23
CA VAL A 78 2.24 13.91 -3.55
C VAL A 78 1.24 14.81 -2.81
N LEU A 79 0.15 15.22 -3.46
CA LEU A 79 -0.89 16.04 -2.86
C LEU A 79 -1.56 15.34 -1.66
N THR A 80 -1.83 14.04 -1.79
CA THR A 80 -2.39 13.22 -0.69
C THR A 80 -1.39 13.13 0.47
N GLY A 81 -0.10 12.98 0.19
CA GLY A 81 0.94 12.99 1.22
C GLY A 81 0.97 14.30 2.01
N PHE A 82 0.92 15.44 1.33
CA PHE A 82 0.81 16.75 2.01
C PHE A 82 -0.51 16.91 2.77
N ALA A 83 -1.62 16.44 2.20
CA ALA A 83 -2.91 16.47 2.90
C ALA A 83 -2.87 15.64 4.19
N PHE A 84 -2.23 14.48 4.19
CA PHE A 84 -2.08 13.66 5.39
C PHE A 84 -1.26 14.35 6.48
N LEU A 85 -0.19 15.05 6.13
CA LEU A 85 0.62 15.81 7.10
C LEU A 85 -0.18 16.92 7.80
N ILE A 86 -1.22 17.44 7.15
CA ILE A 86 -2.02 18.55 7.68
C ILE A 86 -3.30 18.06 8.36
N LEU A 87 -3.94 17.04 7.79
CA LEU A 87 -5.29 16.62 8.17
C LEU A 87 -5.32 15.41 9.10
N LEU A 88 -4.27 14.57 9.10
CA LEU A 88 -4.26 13.33 9.84
C LEU A 88 -3.74 13.56 11.27
N PRO A 89 -4.59 13.45 12.31
CA PRO A 89 -4.13 13.58 13.69
C PRO A 89 -3.35 12.32 14.10
N ASP A 90 -2.28 12.50 14.87
CA ASP A 90 -1.44 11.40 15.32
C ASP A 90 -2.16 10.44 16.28
N ARG A 91 -3.08 10.97 17.09
CA ARG A 91 -3.79 10.20 18.11
C ARG A 91 -5.28 10.55 18.18
N PRO A 92 -6.13 9.64 18.66
CA PRO A 92 -7.56 9.92 18.86
C PRO A 92 -7.84 11.16 19.71
N ALA A 93 -6.99 11.45 20.70
CA ALA A 93 -7.12 12.62 21.55
C ALA A 93 -6.97 13.96 20.80
N ASP A 94 -6.23 13.97 19.68
CA ASP A 94 -5.95 15.15 18.87
C ASP A 94 -6.98 15.33 17.73
N ALA A 95 -7.88 14.37 17.57
CA ALA A 95 -8.85 14.34 16.49
C ALA A 95 -10.03 15.27 16.75
N LYS A 96 -10.07 16.40 16.06
CA LYS A 96 -11.13 17.43 16.21
C LYS A 96 -12.53 16.96 15.80
N TRP A 97 -12.63 15.86 15.06
CA TRP A 97 -13.87 15.26 14.58
C TRP A 97 -14.46 14.22 15.55
N LEU A 98 -13.71 13.82 16.58
CA LEU A 98 -14.20 12.99 17.67
C LEU A 98 -14.71 13.84 18.82
N SER A 99 -15.82 13.42 19.43
CA SER A 99 -16.24 14.00 20.71
C SER A 99 -15.26 13.60 21.82
N PRO A 100 -15.14 14.39 22.90
CA PRO A 100 -14.26 14.06 24.02
C PRO A 100 -14.56 12.67 24.63
N ALA A 101 -15.84 12.28 24.65
CA ALA A 101 -16.26 10.97 25.15
C ALA A 101 -15.78 9.82 24.24
N GLU A 102 -15.90 9.97 22.92
CA GLU A 102 -15.41 8.97 21.97
C GLU A 102 -13.89 8.85 22.00
N ALA A 103 -13.18 9.98 21.99
CA ALA A 103 -11.72 10.00 22.09
C ALA A 103 -11.20 9.32 23.36
N SER A 104 -11.86 9.56 24.50
CA SER A 104 -11.53 8.92 25.76
C SER A 104 -11.82 7.41 25.75
N ALA A 105 -12.95 6.99 25.17
CA ALA A 105 -13.31 5.58 25.05
C ALA A 105 -12.29 4.80 24.19
N VAL A 106 -11.94 5.32 23.01
CA VAL A 106 -10.94 4.71 22.14
C VAL A 106 -9.58 4.62 22.83
N THR A 107 -9.16 5.71 23.50
CA THR A 107 -7.89 5.74 24.22
C THR A 107 -7.87 4.76 25.38
N ALA A 108 -8.97 4.62 26.13
CA ALA A 108 -9.09 3.66 27.22
C ALA A 108 -8.99 2.21 26.73
N ASP A 109 -9.64 1.86 25.63
CA ASP A 109 -9.58 0.53 25.04
C ASP A 109 -8.13 0.16 24.65
N ILE A 110 -7.42 1.08 24.01
CA ILE A 110 -6.02 0.89 23.61
C ILE A 110 -5.12 0.74 24.84
N GLN A 111 -5.29 1.59 25.85
CA GLN A 111 -4.50 1.52 27.09
C GLN A 111 -4.73 0.22 27.87
N MET A 112 -5.98 -0.28 27.93
CA MET A 112 -6.25 -1.57 28.56
C MET A 112 -5.51 -2.72 27.87
N GLU A 113 -5.44 -2.67 26.56
CA GLU A 113 -4.70 -3.66 25.78
C GLU A 113 -3.18 -3.57 26.01
N ASP A 114 -2.63 -2.36 26.00
CA ASP A 114 -1.20 -2.13 26.24
C ASP A 114 -0.78 -2.61 27.64
N ARG A 115 -1.62 -2.41 28.66
CA ARG A 115 -1.39 -2.95 30.02
C ARG A 115 -1.38 -4.48 30.03
N ARG A 116 -2.25 -5.14 29.26
CA ARG A 116 -2.23 -6.60 29.13
C ARG A 116 -0.99 -7.10 28.39
N ARG A 117 -0.51 -6.37 27.39
CA ARG A 117 0.71 -6.69 26.64
C ARG A 117 1.98 -6.46 27.44
N SER A 118 2.06 -5.43 28.24
CA SER A 118 3.25 -5.14 29.06
C SER A 118 3.52 -6.21 30.12
N GLN A 119 2.53 -7.04 30.42
CA GLN A 119 2.70 -8.23 31.27
C GLN A 119 3.34 -9.42 30.53
N VAL A 120 3.40 -9.38 29.19
CA VAL A 120 4.08 -10.40 28.39
C VAL A 120 5.52 -9.90 28.15
N THR A 121 6.49 -10.70 28.55
CA THR A 121 7.93 -10.39 28.45
C THR A 121 8.28 -9.76 27.10
N LEU A 122 8.85 -8.56 27.14
CA LEU A 122 9.36 -7.88 25.95
C LEU A 122 10.51 -8.71 25.36
N VAL A 123 10.25 -9.36 24.25
CA VAL A 123 11.30 -10.06 23.50
C VAL A 123 12.23 -9.00 22.91
N SER A 124 13.50 -9.02 23.29
CA SER A 124 14.50 -8.10 22.76
C SER A 124 14.59 -8.21 21.24
N ALA A 125 14.77 -7.07 20.56
CA ALA A 125 14.97 -7.05 19.11
C ALA A 125 16.12 -7.96 18.66
N SER A 126 17.19 -8.07 19.48
CA SER A 126 18.30 -9.00 19.20
C SER A 126 17.86 -10.47 19.15
N HIS A 127 16.91 -10.86 19.99
CA HIS A 127 16.37 -12.22 19.96
C HIS A 127 15.57 -12.51 18.68
N ALA A 128 14.97 -11.50 18.06
CA ALA A 128 14.29 -11.66 16.78
C ALA A 128 15.25 -12.10 15.67
N PHE A 129 16.46 -11.55 15.62
CA PHE A 129 17.47 -11.91 14.62
C PHE A 129 18.07 -13.30 14.81
N THR A 130 18.02 -13.86 16.03
CA THR A 130 18.52 -15.21 16.32
C THR A 130 17.46 -16.29 16.21
N SER A 131 16.17 -15.92 16.07
CA SER A 131 15.07 -16.86 16.02
C SER A 131 14.88 -17.47 14.64
N LEU A 132 15.12 -18.76 14.48
CA LEU A 132 14.87 -19.51 13.24
C LEU A 132 13.41 -19.37 12.76
N ARG A 133 12.45 -19.31 13.69
CA ARG A 133 11.03 -19.15 13.37
C ARG A 133 10.78 -17.83 12.64
N ILE A 134 11.39 -16.74 13.08
CA ILE A 134 11.25 -15.42 12.44
C ILE A 134 11.87 -15.45 11.04
N TRP A 135 13.02 -16.11 10.87
CA TRP A 135 13.64 -16.25 9.55
C TRP A 135 12.79 -17.07 8.58
N ILE A 136 12.14 -18.15 9.04
CA ILE A 136 11.22 -18.93 8.20
C ILE A 136 10.05 -18.07 7.74
N PHE A 137 9.41 -17.29 8.62
CA PHE A 137 8.35 -16.37 8.24
C PHE A 137 8.83 -15.28 7.30
N ALA A 138 10.00 -14.68 7.55
CA ALA A 138 10.59 -13.66 6.69
C ALA A 138 10.88 -14.20 5.27
N LEU A 139 11.46 -15.38 5.16
CA LEU A 139 11.73 -16.03 3.87
C LEU A 139 10.44 -16.41 3.13
N SER A 140 9.43 -16.92 3.84
CA SER A 140 8.12 -17.22 3.25
C SER A 140 7.44 -15.96 2.71
N PHE A 141 7.46 -14.88 3.48
CA PHE A 141 6.92 -13.58 3.06
C PHE A 141 7.69 -13.02 1.86
N MET A 142 9.02 -13.08 1.90
CA MET A 142 9.89 -12.66 0.79
C MET A 142 9.60 -13.44 -0.49
N SER A 143 9.45 -14.77 -0.40
CA SER A 143 9.14 -15.61 -1.56
C SER A 143 7.79 -15.25 -2.19
N GLY A 144 6.76 -15.04 -1.38
CA GLY A 144 5.45 -14.59 -1.85
C GLY A 144 5.52 -13.22 -2.52
N THR A 145 6.25 -12.28 -1.91
CA THR A 145 6.44 -10.94 -2.46
C THR A 145 7.18 -10.98 -3.81
N ILE A 146 8.24 -11.76 -3.92
CA ILE A 146 8.97 -11.95 -5.18
C ILE A 146 8.03 -12.49 -6.26
N ALA A 147 7.21 -13.49 -5.95
CA ALA A 147 6.26 -14.07 -6.90
C ALA A 147 5.24 -13.04 -7.38
N ILE A 148 4.65 -12.25 -6.48
CA ILE A 148 3.70 -11.19 -6.82
C ILE A 148 4.35 -10.15 -7.73
N TYR A 149 5.53 -9.66 -7.38
CA TYR A 149 6.24 -8.68 -8.21
C TYR A 149 6.65 -9.23 -9.56
N ALA A 150 7.14 -10.48 -9.62
CA ALA A 150 7.48 -11.12 -10.88
C ALA A 150 6.27 -11.19 -11.82
N VAL A 151 5.13 -11.66 -11.32
CA VAL A 151 3.89 -11.72 -12.11
C VAL A 151 3.47 -10.32 -12.53
N SER A 152 3.44 -9.35 -11.62
CA SER A 152 3.00 -7.98 -11.88
C SER A 152 3.83 -7.30 -12.98
N PHE A 153 5.15 -7.49 -12.99
CA PHE A 153 6.02 -6.90 -14.02
C PHE A 153 5.87 -7.57 -15.38
N TRP A 154 5.58 -8.88 -15.43
CA TRP A 154 5.51 -9.61 -16.68
C TRP A 154 4.11 -9.65 -17.29
N ILE A 155 3.03 -9.43 -16.54
CA ILE A 155 1.65 -9.44 -17.05
C ILE A 155 1.48 -8.57 -18.30
N PRO A 156 1.87 -7.29 -18.35
CA PRO A 156 1.69 -6.48 -19.54
C PRO A 156 2.45 -7.02 -20.77
N THR A 157 3.65 -7.55 -20.54
CA THR A 157 4.47 -8.14 -21.61
C THR A 157 3.84 -9.44 -22.14
N ILE A 158 3.34 -10.29 -21.26
CA ILE A 158 2.64 -11.52 -21.61
C ILE A 158 1.37 -11.18 -22.41
N VAL A 159 0.58 -10.24 -21.91
CA VAL A 159 -0.64 -9.79 -22.57
C VAL A 159 -0.35 -9.24 -23.97
N GLN A 160 0.71 -8.45 -24.12
CA GLN A 160 1.12 -7.92 -25.41
C GLN A 160 1.54 -9.04 -26.39
N SER A 161 2.16 -10.11 -25.90
CA SER A 161 2.56 -11.26 -26.73
C SER A 161 1.38 -12.09 -27.25
N LEU A 162 0.17 -11.89 -26.76
CA LEU A 162 -1.05 -12.55 -27.23
C LEU A 162 -1.58 -11.99 -28.57
N GLY A 163 -0.77 -11.21 -29.31
CA GLY A 163 -1.11 -10.69 -30.62
C GLY A 163 -1.78 -9.31 -30.60
N ILE A 164 -1.62 -8.55 -29.54
CA ILE A 164 -2.08 -7.16 -29.47
C ILE A 164 -1.15 -6.29 -30.30
N PRO A 165 -1.67 -5.43 -31.18
CA PRO A 165 -0.84 -4.55 -32.01
C PRO A 165 0.08 -3.66 -31.14
N PRO A 166 1.32 -3.42 -31.59
CA PRO A 166 2.20 -2.47 -30.93
C PRO A 166 1.55 -1.07 -30.83
N GLY A 167 1.57 -0.47 -29.65
CA GLY A 167 0.95 0.85 -29.40
C GLY A 167 -0.47 0.81 -28.84
N ASP A 168 -1.15 -0.33 -28.82
CA ASP A 168 -2.47 -0.47 -28.19
C ASP A 168 -2.33 -0.71 -26.66
N TYR A 169 -1.75 0.29 -26.00
CA TYR A 169 -1.48 0.22 -24.55
C TYR A 169 -2.74 0.15 -23.72
N PHE A 170 -3.84 0.77 -24.17
CA PHE A 170 -5.11 0.73 -23.45
C PHE A 170 -5.67 -0.69 -23.37
N ARG A 171 -5.64 -1.44 -24.48
CA ARG A 171 -6.08 -2.84 -24.51
C ARG A 171 -5.18 -3.73 -23.64
N VAL A 172 -3.87 -3.50 -23.67
CA VAL A 172 -2.93 -4.18 -22.75
C VAL A 172 -3.30 -3.92 -21.31
N GLY A 173 -3.59 -2.66 -20.95
CA GLY A 173 -4.01 -2.27 -19.60
C GLY A 173 -5.32 -2.95 -19.16
N LEU A 174 -6.35 -2.96 -20.04
CA LEU A 174 -7.62 -3.63 -19.79
C LEU A 174 -7.47 -5.13 -19.53
N LEU A 175 -6.66 -5.82 -20.29
CA LEU A 175 -6.45 -7.26 -20.10
C LEU A 175 -5.56 -7.54 -18.89
N SER A 176 -4.64 -6.63 -18.58
CA SER A 176 -3.75 -6.75 -17.40
C SER A 176 -4.46 -6.58 -16.07
N MET A 177 -5.66 -5.98 -16.03
CA MET A 177 -6.44 -5.87 -14.80
C MET A 177 -7.13 -7.19 -14.40
N ILE A 178 -7.38 -8.10 -15.35
CA ILE A 178 -8.18 -9.32 -15.12
C ILE A 178 -7.66 -10.18 -13.95
N PRO A 179 -6.36 -10.49 -13.83
CA PRO A 179 -5.84 -11.25 -12.70
C PRO A 179 -6.11 -10.61 -11.34
N TRP A 180 -6.19 -9.28 -11.28
CA TRP A 180 -6.42 -8.55 -10.05
C TRP A 180 -7.90 -8.49 -9.61
N THR A 181 -8.83 -8.81 -10.52
CA THR A 181 -10.26 -8.85 -10.18
C THR A 181 -10.65 -10.13 -9.44
N VAL A 182 -9.83 -11.17 -9.48
CA VAL A 182 -10.07 -12.46 -8.79
C VAL A 182 -9.21 -12.65 -7.53
N MET A 183 -8.41 -11.64 -7.19
CA MET A 183 -7.56 -11.63 -6.00
C MET A 183 -8.29 -11.02 -4.79
#